data_812f801fed4293dac35d7534d1dbaf64
#
_entry.id   812f801fed4293dac35d7534d1dbaf64
#
_cell.length_a   1.000
_cell.length_b   1.000
_cell.length_c   1.000
_cell.angle_alpha   90.00
_cell.angle_beta   90.00
_cell.angle_gamma   90.00
#
_symmetry.space_group_name_H-M   'P 1'
#
loop_
_entity.id
_entity.type
_entity.pdbx_description
1 polymer ?
#
loop_
_entity_poly.entity_id
_entity_poly.type
_entity_poly.pdbx_seq_one_letter_code
_entity_poly.pdbx_strand_id
1 'polypeptide(L)'
;MGRSNGKYGGGYRGRRTLTDILRIIAIVLGVAVVLVLAGLFFAQDYIVYTDDGIRLELPFLKDDPENLKGSTPDSGSITVKEEPKGEDEQTTQEEPALKALQLPIDSLLDGTAAARMEQEGANALIFEMKGQDGNLAWHSQQALADGAGVNGNEEINEALKQLDEQGVYTIALVCCFRDDSIPYYNTDLALRSAGGNWRDELGLRWMSPASQQAREYVIGLCGELAGLGFDEILLESFAFPVQGDLSRIVKDENYDSAQFAAQIQSLLEELKGALAQEDAALSLRLEAEDLTGESSVSGMTAGLLKDLEARLWIGENQRDLEAQLESAGVSRQAWVRIVAQLDSEQQTPQGVLTQEIEP
;
A
#
# COMPACT_ATOMS: atom_id res chain seq x y z
N MET A 1 -66.24 1.55 12.21
CA MET A 1 -66.03 0.10 12.32
C MET A 1 -65.19 -0.40 11.17
N GLY A 2 -64.03 -0.98 11.43
CA GLY A 2 -63.18 -1.53 10.37
C GLY A 2 -61.71 -1.60 10.86
N ARG A 3 -61.40 -2.64 11.66
CA ARG A 3 -60.03 -2.93 12.11
C ARG A 3 -59.24 -3.53 10.95
N SER A 4 -58.08 -2.97 10.61
CA SER A 4 -57.07 -3.58 9.78
C SER A 4 -55.96 -4.16 10.64
N ASN A 5 -55.78 -5.50 10.59
CA ASN A 5 -54.70 -6.25 11.25
C ASN A 5 -53.46 -6.16 10.40
N GLY A 6 -52.41 -5.50 10.87
CA GLY A 6 -51.06 -5.59 10.33
C GLY A 6 -50.40 -6.90 10.80
N LYS A 7 -50.08 -7.80 9.86
CA LYS A 7 -49.23 -8.97 10.09
C LYS A 7 -47.78 -8.58 10.11
N TYR A 8 -47.13 -8.72 11.26
CA TYR A 8 -45.67 -8.73 11.38
C TYR A 8 -45.12 -10.03 10.79
N GLY A 9 -44.37 -9.93 9.69
CA GLY A 9 -43.59 -11.02 9.14
C GLY A 9 -42.27 -11.14 9.88
N GLY A 10 -42.17 -12.12 10.80
CA GLY A 10 -40.92 -12.48 11.43
C GLY A 10 -39.97 -13.15 10.44
N GLY A 11 -38.78 -12.57 10.21
CA GLY A 11 -37.73 -13.16 9.39
C GLY A 11 -37.24 -14.49 9.99
N TYR A 12 -37.39 -15.56 9.24
CA TYR A 12 -36.93 -16.90 9.56
C TYR A 12 -35.40 -16.92 9.46
N ARG A 13 -34.69 -16.92 10.57
CA ARG A 13 -33.26 -17.31 10.61
C ARG A 13 -33.21 -18.82 10.38
N GLY A 14 -32.92 -19.21 9.13
CA GLY A 14 -32.72 -20.58 8.72
C GLY A 14 -31.59 -21.23 9.55
N ARG A 15 -31.92 -22.24 10.33
CA ARG A 15 -30.93 -23.16 10.90
C ARG A 15 -30.22 -23.83 9.75
N ARG A 16 -28.89 -23.73 9.70
CA ARG A 16 -28.05 -24.48 8.76
C ARG A 16 -28.44 -26.00 8.88
N THR A 17 -28.80 -26.58 7.76
CA THR A 17 -29.15 -27.98 7.73
C THR A 17 -27.90 -28.84 7.87
N LEU A 18 -28.03 -30.07 8.42
CA LEU A 18 -26.92 -31.03 8.49
C LEU A 18 -26.22 -31.22 7.13
N THR A 19 -26.96 -31.12 6.05
CA THR A 19 -26.46 -31.18 4.67
C THR A 19 -25.53 -30.00 4.32
N ASP A 20 -25.82 -28.79 4.80
CA ASP A 20 -24.95 -27.62 4.57
C ASP A 20 -23.62 -27.73 5.34
N ILE A 21 -23.69 -28.28 6.57
CA ILE A 21 -22.49 -28.53 7.39
C ILE A 21 -21.62 -29.60 6.73
N LEU A 22 -22.21 -30.70 6.26
CA LEU A 22 -21.49 -31.77 5.55
C LEU A 22 -20.85 -31.28 4.24
N ARG A 23 -21.52 -30.36 3.53
CA ARG A 23 -20.98 -29.75 2.32
C ARG A 23 -19.74 -28.87 2.62
N ILE A 24 -19.79 -28.07 3.65
CA ILE A 24 -18.64 -27.26 4.12
C ILE A 24 -17.46 -28.16 4.51
N ILE A 25 -17.72 -29.22 5.27
CA ILE A 25 -16.68 -30.19 5.68
C ILE A 25 -16.05 -30.85 4.44
N ALA A 26 -16.84 -31.24 3.46
CA ALA A 26 -16.37 -31.89 2.25
C ALA A 26 -15.47 -30.91 1.43
N ILE A 27 -15.83 -29.62 1.35
CA ILE A 27 -15.02 -28.59 0.67
C ILE A 27 -13.69 -28.40 1.40
N VAL A 28 -13.71 -28.26 2.74
CA VAL A 28 -12.49 -28.08 3.56
C VAL A 28 -11.55 -29.28 3.42
N LEU A 29 -12.09 -30.51 3.44
CA LEU A 29 -11.29 -31.72 3.21
C LEU A 29 -10.72 -31.78 1.80
N GLY A 30 -11.48 -31.36 0.79
CA GLY A 30 -11.01 -31.28 -0.59
C GLY A 30 -9.82 -30.31 -0.74
N VAL A 31 -9.93 -29.12 -0.17
CA VAL A 31 -8.83 -28.13 -0.15
C VAL A 31 -7.62 -28.68 0.59
N ALA A 32 -7.79 -29.30 1.75
CA ALA A 32 -6.69 -29.89 2.50
C ALA A 32 -5.94 -30.98 1.69
N VAL A 33 -6.65 -31.84 0.96
CA VAL A 33 -6.04 -32.83 0.07
C VAL A 33 -5.24 -32.19 -1.06
N VAL A 34 -5.76 -31.12 -1.67
CA VAL A 34 -5.05 -30.40 -2.73
C VAL A 34 -3.77 -29.77 -2.19
N LEU A 35 -3.82 -29.15 -1.00
CA LEU A 35 -2.64 -28.57 -0.35
C LEU A 35 -1.58 -29.63 -0.01
N VAL A 36 -1.98 -30.80 0.47
CA VAL A 36 -1.05 -31.91 0.72
C VAL A 36 -0.41 -32.40 -0.58
N LEU A 37 -1.18 -32.56 -1.66
CA LEU A 37 -0.65 -32.98 -2.95
C LEU A 37 0.31 -31.94 -3.56
N ALA A 38 -0.04 -30.64 -3.45
CA ALA A 38 0.84 -29.55 -3.84
C ALA A 38 2.14 -29.57 -3.00
N GLY A 39 2.04 -29.71 -1.68
CA GLY A 39 3.20 -29.83 -0.79
C GLY A 39 4.10 -31.02 -1.15
N LEU A 40 3.54 -32.17 -1.49
CA LEU A 40 4.30 -33.35 -1.94
C LEU A 40 4.97 -33.09 -3.30
N PHE A 41 4.31 -32.38 -4.21
CA PHE A 41 4.87 -32.03 -5.52
C PHE A 41 6.08 -31.12 -5.36
N PHE A 42 6.00 -30.08 -4.52
CA PHE A 42 7.12 -29.20 -4.21
C PHE A 42 8.23 -29.89 -3.38
N ALA A 43 7.88 -30.89 -2.55
CA ALA A 43 8.86 -31.62 -1.75
C ALA A 43 9.71 -32.62 -2.59
N GLN A 44 9.27 -32.96 -3.80
CA GLN A 44 10.02 -33.89 -4.67
C GLN A 44 11.43 -33.39 -5.03
N ASP A 45 11.59 -32.07 -5.18
CA ASP A 45 12.86 -31.45 -5.52
C ASP A 45 13.85 -31.39 -4.33
N TYR A 46 13.39 -31.67 -3.10
CA TYR A 46 14.20 -31.63 -1.87
C TYR A 46 14.46 -33.01 -1.25
N ILE A 47 14.09 -34.10 -1.96
CA ILE A 47 14.32 -35.47 -1.51
C ILE A 47 15.61 -35.99 -2.16
N VAL A 48 16.67 -36.17 -1.35
CA VAL A 48 17.94 -36.74 -1.79
C VAL A 48 17.98 -38.20 -1.36
N TYR A 49 18.16 -39.10 -2.33
CA TYR A 49 18.39 -40.54 -2.11
C TYR A 49 19.86 -40.77 -1.89
N THR A 50 20.24 -41.25 -0.71
CA THR A 50 21.60 -41.66 -0.38
C THR A 50 21.63 -43.17 -0.07
N ASP A 51 22.80 -43.80 -0.15
CA ASP A 51 22.95 -45.23 0.10
C ASP A 51 22.50 -45.67 1.52
N ASP A 52 22.37 -44.74 2.45
CA ASP A 52 21.90 -44.94 3.82
C ASP A 52 20.42 -44.62 4.05
N GLY A 53 19.64 -44.23 3.02
CA GLY A 53 18.21 -43.92 3.12
C GLY A 53 17.78 -42.60 2.48
N ILE A 54 16.53 -42.17 2.78
CA ILE A 54 15.93 -40.95 2.24
C ILE A 54 16.22 -39.80 3.20
N ARG A 55 16.82 -38.70 2.72
CA ARG A 55 17.02 -37.46 3.46
C ARG A 55 16.22 -36.32 2.81
N LEU A 56 15.57 -35.50 3.66
CA LEU A 56 14.89 -34.28 3.25
C LEU A 56 15.81 -33.09 3.57
N GLU A 57 16.34 -32.41 2.56
CA GLU A 57 17.17 -31.20 2.71
C GLU A 57 16.30 -29.97 2.47
N LEU A 58 15.88 -29.30 3.55
CA LEU A 58 15.13 -28.05 3.47
C LEU A 58 16.09 -26.86 3.54
N PRO A 59 16.00 -25.87 2.64
CA PRO A 59 17.00 -24.79 2.51
C PRO A 59 17.06 -23.83 3.73
N PHE A 60 16.09 -23.90 4.65
CA PHE A 60 16.02 -23.07 5.86
C PHE A 60 16.39 -23.79 7.16
N LEU A 61 16.76 -25.07 7.12
CA LEU A 61 17.29 -25.81 8.26
C LEU A 61 18.77 -26.11 8.00
N LYS A 62 19.64 -25.13 8.24
CA LYS A 62 21.08 -25.37 8.35
C LYS A 62 21.40 -25.64 9.80
N ASP A 63 21.74 -26.88 10.11
CA ASP A 63 22.36 -27.25 11.38
C ASP A 63 23.79 -26.71 11.43
N ASP A 64 24.10 -25.95 12.49
CA ASP A 64 25.44 -25.46 12.79
C ASP A 64 26.37 -26.63 13.16
N PRO A 65 27.55 -26.79 12.53
CA PRO A 65 28.49 -27.86 12.84
C PRO A 65 29.51 -27.40 13.88
N GLU A 66 29.13 -27.23 15.12
CA GLU A 66 30.05 -27.19 16.25
C GLU A 66 29.60 -28.14 17.35
N ASN A 67 29.95 -29.40 17.24
CA ASN A 67 30.43 -30.23 18.38
C ASN A 67 30.62 -31.71 17.99
N LEU A 68 31.82 -32.08 17.60
CA LEU A 68 32.33 -33.46 17.84
C LEU A 68 33.85 -33.44 17.69
N LYS A 69 34.53 -33.33 18.82
CA LYS A 69 35.96 -33.75 18.93
C LYS A 69 36.05 -35.26 19.03
N GLY A 70 36.94 -35.82 18.23
CA GLY A 70 37.40 -37.19 18.50
C GLY A 70 38.16 -37.84 17.36
N SER A 71 39.51 -37.80 17.48
CA SER A 71 40.52 -38.76 16.99
C SER A 71 40.82 -38.91 15.50
N THR A 72 42.06 -38.46 15.17
CA THR A 72 42.92 -38.87 14.06
C THR A 72 43.29 -40.36 14.11
N PRO A 73 43.80 -41.04 13.00
CA PRO A 73 45.09 -40.67 12.41
C PRO A 73 45.22 -40.87 10.86
N ASP A 74 46.07 -40.01 10.30
CA ASP A 74 47.23 -40.25 9.43
C ASP A 74 47.11 -40.70 7.97
N SER A 75 47.79 -39.89 7.17
CA SER A 75 48.56 -40.14 5.95
C SER A 75 47.86 -40.39 4.60
N GLY A 76 48.10 -39.46 3.71
CA GLY A 76 47.97 -39.69 2.27
C GLY A 76 47.88 -38.40 1.44
N SER A 77 49.05 -37.79 1.14
CA SER A 77 49.12 -36.65 0.22
C SER A 77 48.74 -37.07 -1.19
N ILE A 78 47.70 -36.50 -1.74
CA ILE A 78 47.44 -36.48 -3.18
C ILE A 78 47.24 -35.05 -3.61
N THR A 79 48.17 -34.55 -4.40
CA THR A 79 48.08 -33.24 -5.07
C THR A 79 47.09 -33.35 -6.21
N VAL A 80 45.94 -32.72 -6.08
CA VAL A 80 44.99 -32.52 -7.17
C VAL A 80 45.11 -31.07 -7.64
N LYS A 81 45.41 -30.90 -8.92
CA LYS A 81 45.37 -29.62 -9.61
C LYS A 81 43.96 -29.06 -9.53
N GLU A 82 43.85 -27.87 -9.02
CA GLU A 82 42.62 -27.05 -9.13
C GLU A 82 42.44 -26.64 -10.60
N GLU A 83 41.40 -27.14 -11.23
CA GLU A 83 40.77 -26.46 -12.36
C GLU A 83 39.93 -25.31 -11.85
N PRO A 84 39.90 -24.17 -12.54
CA PRO A 84 39.10 -23.02 -12.09
C PRO A 84 37.62 -23.42 -12.14
N LYS A 85 36.96 -23.47 -10.97
CA LYS A 85 35.51 -23.49 -10.86
C LYS A 85 34.98 -22.24 -11.55
N GLY A 86 34.16 -22.47 -12.56
CA GLY A 86 33.33 -21.42 -13.13
C GLY A 86 32.54 -20.75 -12.01
N GLU A 87 32.58 -19.45 -11.99
CA GLU A 87 31.69 -18.63 -11.22
C GLU A 87 30.26 -18.98 -11.68
N ASP A 88 29.49 -19.60 -10.82
CA ASP A 88 28.06 -19.68 -10.99
C ASP A 88 27.57 -18.22 -10.94
N GLU A 89 27.39 -17.62 -12.10
CA GLU A 89 26.57 -16.44 -12.26
C GLU A 89 25.18 -16.79 -11.71
N GLN A 90 24.94 -16.52 -10.43
CA GLN A 90 23.60 -16.25 -9.95
C GLN A 90 23.12 -15.05 -10.74
N THR A 91 22.41 -15.31 -11.82
CA THR A 91 21.59 -14.31 -12.47
C THR A 91 20.52 -13.94 -11.45
N THR A 92 20.84 -12.98 -10.60
CA THR A 92 19.80 -12.20 -9.91
C THR A 92 19.03 -11.58 -11.07
N GLN A 93 17.85 -12.08 -11.37
CA GLN A 93 16.92 -11.38 -12.24
C GLN A 93 16.59 -10.12 -11.44
N GLU A 94 17.22 -9.00 -11.81
CA GLU A 94 16.82 -7.69 -11.34
C GLU A 94 15.38 -7.53 -11.77
N GLU A 95 14.48 -7.37 -10.81
CA GLU A 95 13.10 -7.03 -11.12
C GLU A 95 13.13 -5.75 -11.96
N PRO A 96 12.33 -5.68 -13.04
CA PRO A 96 12.35 -4.51 -13.91
C PRO A 96 11.98 -3.27 -13.09
N ALA A 97 12.74 -2.19 -13.27
CA ALA A 97 12.48 -0.91 -12.61
C ALA A 97 11.02 -0.49 -12.79
N LEU A 98 10.40 0.01 -11.72
CA LEU A 98 9.01 0.44 -11.74
C LEU A 98 8.84 1.62 -12.70
N LYS A 99 7.98 1.44 -13.69
CA LYS A 99 7.54 2.49 -14.62
C LYS A 99 6.02 2.53 -14.61
N ALA A 100 5.46 3.40 -13.77
CA ALA A 100 4.03 3.51 -13.60
C ALA A 100 3.42 4.62 -14.46
N LEU A 101 2.25 4.38 -14.99
CA LEU A 101 1.46 5.32 -15.77
C LEU A 101 0.20 5.70 -15.00
N GLN A 102 0.06 6.97 -14.66
CA GLN A 102 -1.19 7.47 -14.06
C GLN A 102 -2.23 7.70 -15.15
N LEU A 103 -3.38 7.07 -15.00
CA LEU A 103 -4.51 7.17 -15.91
C LEU A 103 -5.75 7.77 -15.22
N PRO A 104 -6.62 8.43 -15.99
CA PRO A 104 -7.93 8.83 -15.49
C PRO A 104 -8.77 7.58 -15.17
N ILE A 105 -9.61 7.69 -14.14
CA ILE A 105 -10.44 6.57 -13.66
C ILE A 105 -11.36 5.97 -14.73
N ASP A 106 -11.81 6.78 -15.69
CA ASP A 106 -12.66 6.34 -16.79
C ASP A 106 -12.01 5.25 -17.67
N SER A 107 -10.66 5.17 -17.68
CA SER A 107 -9.92 4.14 -18.42
C SER A 107 -10.14 2.72 -17.87
N LEU A 108 -10.60 2.61 -16.62
CA LEU A 108 -11.05 1.33 -16.04
C LEU A 108 -12.38 0.91 -16.64
N LEU A 109 -13.32 1.84 -16.77
CA LEU A 109 -14.68 1.55 -17.26
C LEU A 109 -14.73 1.25 -18.75
N ASP A 110 -13.88 1.91 -19.54
CA ASP A 110 -13.81 1.69 -21.00
C ASP A 110 -12.88 0.52 -21.38
N GLY A 111 -12.20 -0.09 -20.40
CA GLY A 111 -11.32 -1.26 -20.58
C GLY A 111 -10.01 -0.95 -21.33
N THR A 112 -9.62 0.33 -21.46
CA THR A 112 -8.40 0.72 -22.20
C THR A 112 -7.15 0.75 -21.35
N ALA A 113 -7.25 0.65 -20.03
CA ALA A 113 -6.15 0.87 -19.09
C ALA A 113 -4.91 0.00 -19.38
N ALA A 114 -5.07 -1.32 -19.49
CA ALA A 114 -3.98 -2.25 -19.77
C ALA A 114 -3.34 -2.01 -21.14
N ALA A 115 -4.13 -1.76 -22.18
CA ALA A 115 -3.61 -1.47 -23.52
C ALA A 115 -2.81 -0.15 -23.56
N ARG A 116 -3.24 0.87 -22.81
CA ARG A 116 -2.50 2.14 -22.69
C ARG A 116 -1.18 1.98 -21.93
N MET A 117 -1.19 1.14 -20.86
CA MET A 117 0.04 0.81 -20.14
C MET A 117 1.08 0.16 -21.08
N GLU A 118 0.68 -0.83 -21.86
CA GLU A 118 1.56 -1.48 -22.84
C GLU A 118 2.07 -0.52 -23.91
N GLN A 119 1.19 0.36 -24.44
CA GLN A 119 1.55 1.34 -25.46
C GLN A 119 2.63 2.30 -24.97
N GLU A 120 2.57 2.74 -23.72
CA GLU A 120 3.55 3.65 -23.10
C GLU A 120 4.79 2.90 -22.54
N GLY A 121 4.80 1.58 -22.64
CA GLY A 121 5.87 0.72 -22.12
C GLY A 121 6.00 0.85 -20.60
N ALA A 122 4.89 1.08 -19.89
CA ALA A 122 4.81 1.05 -18.46
C ALA A 122 4.57 -0.39 -17.95
N ASN A 123 4.88 -0.64 -16.67
CA ASN A 123 4.68 -1.94 -16.02
C ASN A 123 3.77 -1.84 -14.79
N ALA A 124 3.21 -0.66 -14.53
CA ALA A 124 2.25 -0.42 -13.47
C ALA A 124 1.26 0.69 -13.85
N LEU A 125 0.10 0.71 -13.21
CA LEU A 125 -0.93 1.72 -13.37
C LEU A 125 -1.20 2.45 -12.05
N ILE A 126 -1.39 3.77 -12.11
CA ILE A 126 -1.81 4.58 -10.98
C ILE A 126 -3.21 5.14 -11.26
N PHE A 127 -4.09 5.03 -10.26
CA PHE A 127 -5.40 5.66 -10.28
C PHE A 127 -5.59 6.55 -9.05
N GLU A 128 -6.08 7.77 -9.27
CA GLU A 128 -6.51 8.63 -8.17
C GLU A 128 -7.83 8.10 -7.61
N MET A 129 -7.74 7.41 -6.47
CA MET A 129 -8.89 6.78 -5.85
C MET A 129 -9.60 7.73 -4.87
N LYS A 130 -8.85 8.62 -4.21
CA LYS A 130 -9.43 9.68 -3.38
C LYS A 130 -8.74 11.00 -3.69
N GLY A 131 -9.51 11.96 -4.17
CA GLY A 131 -9.04 13.31 -4.46
C GLY A 131 -8.96 14.22 -3.22
N GLN A 132 -8.35 15.39 -3.40
CA GLN A 132 -8.23 16.42 -2.36
C GLN A 132 -9.55 17.13 -2.02
N ASP A 133 -10.56 16.95 -2.83
CA ASP A 133 -11.94 17.40 -2.56
C ASP A 133 -12.71 16.45 -1.64
N GLY A 134 -12.15 15.26 -1.36
CA GLY A 134 -12.71 14.21 -0.53
C GLY A 134 -13.58 13.21 -1.30
N ASN A 135 -13.81 13.40 -2.60
CA ASN A 135 -14.57 12.46 -3.40
C ASN A 135 -13.77 11.17 -3.64
N LEU A 136 -14.48 10.05 -3.61
CA LEU A 136 -13.95 8.72 -3.89
C LEU A 136 -14.28 8.31 -5.32
N ALA A 137 -13.35 7.62 -5.98
CA ALA A 137 -13.59 7.09 -7.31
C ALA A 137 -14.49 5.84 -7.28
N TRP A 138 -14.45 5.06 -6.21
CA TRP A 138 -15.18 3.81 -6.00
C TRP A 138 -16.28 3.95 -4.96
N HIS A 139 -17.09 2.91 -4.81
CA HIS A 139 -18.09 2.84 -3.74
C HIS A 139 -17.49 2.18 -2.50
N SER A 140 -17.19 3.00 -1.48
CA SER A 140 -16.65 2.57 -0.18
C SER A 140 -17.77 2.10 0.76
N GLN A 141 -17.43 1.17 1.66
CA GLN A 141 -18.30 0.69 2.73
C GLN A 141 -18.15 1.51 4.04
N GLN A 142 -17.30 2.54 4.03
CA GLN A 142 -17.10 3.39 5.20
C GLN A 142 -18.33 4.24 5.46
N ALA A 143 -18.89 4.12 6.67
CA ALA A 143 -20.09 4.88 7.06
C ALA A 143 -19.92 6.41 6.94
N LEU A 144 -18.69 6.90 7.10
CA LEU A 144 -18.37 8.31 6.98
C LEU A 144 -18.45 8.77 5.51
N ALA A 145 -18.00 7.93 4.56
CA ALA A 145 -18.10 8.20 3.12
C ALA A 145 -19.58 8.25 2.68
N ASP A 146 -20.37 7.28 3.12
CA ASP A 146 -21.79 7.22 2.82
C ASP A 146 -22.54 8.44 3.42
N GLY A 147 -22.29 8.74 4.69
CA GLY A 147 -22.92 9.88 5.39
C GLY A 147 -22.57 11.24 4.78
N ALA A 148 -21.35 11.42 4.29
CA ALA A 148 -20.90 12.63 3.62
C ALA A 148 -21.31 12.69 2.13
N GLY A 149 -21.79 11.58 1.56
CA GLY A 149 -22.19 11.49 0.16
C GLY A 149 -21.04 11.61 -0.84
N VAL A 150 -19.84 11.10 -0.45
CA VAL A 150 -18.62 11.19 -1.27
C VAL A 150 -18.32 9.91 -2.05
N ASN A 151 -19.15 8.88 -1.94
CA ASN A 151 -19.00 7.64 -2.67
C ASN A 151 -19.07 7.85 -4.19
N GLY A 152 -18.16 7.21 -4.92
CA GLY A 152 -18.10 7.21 -6.37
C GLY A 152 -18.91 6.08 -7.00
N ASN A 153 -18.46 5.65 -8.18
CA ASN A 153 -19.18 4.66 -9.00
C ASN A 153 -18.89 3.23 -8.53
N GLU A 154 -19.93 2.45 -8.23
CA GLU A 154 -19.83 1.04 -7.84
C GLU A 154 -19.26 0.15 -8.97
N GLU A 155 -19.44 0.52 -10.25
CA GLU A 155 -18.86 -0.21 -11.38
C GLU A 155 -17.33 -0.23 -11.35
N ILE A 156 -16.69 0.75 -10.71
CA ILE A 156 -15.24 0.78 -10.51
C ILE A 156 -14.77 -0.38 -9.64
N ASN A 157 -15.53 -0.76 -8.61
CA ASN A 157 -15.19 -1.90 -7.75
C ASN A 157 -15.05 -3.21 -8.54
N GLU A 158 -15.92 -3.42 -9.53
CA GLU A 158 -15.86 -4.61 -10.38
C GLU A 158 -14.76 -4.49 -11.45
N ALA A 159 -14.54 -3.29 -12.01
CA ALA A 159 -13.48 -3.07 -12.99
C ALA A 159 -12.08 -3.27 -12.37
N LEU A 160 -11.86 -2.87 -11.11
CA LEU A 160 -10.62 -3.10 -10.38
C LEU A 160 -10.32 -4.59 -10.19
N LYS A 161 -11.30 -5.37 -9.78
CA LYS A 161 -11.14 -6.84 -9.65
C LYS A 161 -10.79 -7.50 -10.98
N GLN A 162 -11.39 -7.04 -12.09
CA GLN A 162 -11.06 -7.56 -13.41
C GLN A 162 -9.63 -7.20 -13.84
N LEU A 163 -9.12 -6.05 -13.42
CA LEU A 163 -7.75 -5.63 -13.71
C LEU A 163 -6.74 -6.43 -12.88
N ASP A 164 -7.04 -6.68 -11.61
CA ASP A 164 -6.27 -7.54 -10.72
C ASP A 164 -6.16 -8.98 -11.28
N GLU A 165 -7.27 -9.56 -11.75
CA GLU A 165 -7.27 -10.88 -12.42
C GLU A 165 -6.35 -10.95 -13.66
N GLN A 166 -6.03 -9.80 -14.28
CA GLN A 166 -5.09 -9.72 -15.41
C GLN A 166 -3.63 -9.67 -14.96
N GLY A 167 -3.37 -9.56 -13.66
CA GLY A 167 -2.02 -9.48 -13.08
C GLY A 167 -1.29 -8.16 -13.40
N VAL A 168 -2.03 -7.07 -13.59
CA VAL A 168 -1.48 -5.73 -13.77
C VAL A 168 -1.15 -5.13 -12.41
N TYR A 169 0.10 -4.71 -12.21
CA TYR A 169 0.48 -4.01 -10.97
C TYR A 169 -0.24 -2.67 -10.87
N THR A 170 -1.00 -2.47 -9.81
CA THR A 170 -1.86 -1.31 -9.63
C THR A 170 -1.54 -0.52 -8.35
N ILE A 171 -1.60 0.79 -8.46
CA ILE A 171 -1.27 1.74 -7.39
C ILE A 171 -2.45 2.67 -7.16
N ALA A 172 -3.00 2.67 -5.94
CA ALA A 172 -4.04 3.61 -5.54
C ALA A 172 -3.44 4.89 -4.98
N LEU A 173 -3.63 6.01 -5.66
CA LEU A 173 -3.30 7.32 -5.11
C LEU A 173 -4.43 7.82 -4.21
N VAL A 174 -4.08 8.10 -2.94
CA VAL A 174 -5.02 8.51 -1.90
C VAL A 174 -4.57 9.81 -1.24
N CYS A 175 -5.33 10.89 -1.45
CA CYS A 175 -5.17 12.13 -0.69
C CYS A 175 -5.80 11.96 0.70
N CYS A 176 -4.97 11.88 1.75
CA CYS A 176 -5.41 11.45 3.07
C CYS A 176 -6.23 12.53 3.81
N PHE A 177 -5.55 13.56 4.32
CA PHE A 177 -6.18 14.53 5.24
C PHE A 177 -6.57 15.86 4.58
N ARG A 178 -6.02 16.20 3.42
CA ARG A 178 -6.57 17.27 2.60
C ARG A 178 -7.89 16.78 2.01
N ASP A 179 -8.99 17.34 2.49
CA ASP A 179 -10.33 16.84 2.20
C ASP A 179 -11.35 17.96 2.40
N ASP A 180 -12.02 18.37 1.34
CA ASP A 180 -12.98 19.46 1.46
C ASP A 180 -14.38 19.01 1.89
N SER A 181 -14.68 17.72 1.78
CA SER A 181 -16.02 17.15 2.01
C SER A 181 -16.22 16.63 3.42
N ILE A 182 -15.34 15.76 3.92
CA ILE A 182 -15.49 15.15 5.25
C ILE A 182 -15.48 16.19 6.38
N PRO A 183 -14.56 17.17 6.42
CA PRO A 183 -14.60 18.23 7.43
C PRO A 183 -15.81 19.15 7.31
N TYR A 184 -16.42 19.26 6.14
CA TYR A 184 -17.65 19.98 5.96
C TYR A 184 -18.84 19.23 6.56
N TYR A 185 -18.89 17.92 6.35
CA TYR A 185 -19.93 17.04 6.89
C TYR A 185 -19.81 16.87 8.41
N ASN A 186 -18.60 16.59 8.91
CA ASN A 186 -18.30 16.43 10.33
C ASN A 186 -17.16 17.37 10.77
N THR A 187 -17.54 18.47 11.41
CA THR A 187 -16.60 19.52 11.82
C THR A 187 -15.68 19.11 12.97
N ASP A 188 -15.98 18.04 13.70
CA ASP A 188 -15.14 17.53 14.78
C ASP A 188 -13.86 16.87 14.27
N LEU A 189 -13.86 16.49 12.99
CA LEU A 189 -12.69 15.92 12.34
C LEU A 189 -11.77 16.98 11.72
N ALA A 190 -12.21 18.24 11.66
CA ALA A 190 -11.56 19.32 10.93
C ALA A 190 -10.45 19.99 11.73
N LEU A 191 -9.40 20.43 11.04
CA LEU A 191 -8.57 21.52 11.53
C LEU A 191 -9.41 22.78 11.59
N ARG A 192 -9.36 23.51 12.73
CA ARG A 192 -10.24 24.66 13.03
C ARG A 192 -9.48 25.98 12.93
N SER A 193 -10.23 27.01 12.59
CA SER A 193 -9.82 28.41 12.75
C SER A 193 -10.87 29.18 13.54
N ALA A 194 -10.59 30.41 13.94
CA ALA A 194 -11.55 31.25 14.66
C ALA A 194 -12.87 31.47 13.88
N GLY A 195 -12.85 31.34 12.55
CA GLY A 195 -14.01 31.54 11.68
C GLY A 195 -14.73 30.27 11.24
N GLY A 196 -14.32 29.09 11.72
CA GLY A 196 -14.87 27.80 11.30
C GLY A 196 -13.77 26.78 10.94
N ASN A 197 -14.00 25.91 9.96
CA ASN A 197 -12.96 25.00 9.50
C ASN A 197 -11.83 25.80 8.85
N TRP A 198 -10.59 25.45 9.19
CA TRP A 198 -9.42 26.03 8.54
C TRP A 198 -9.37 25.58 7.07
N ARG A 199 -8.81 26.47 6.23
CA ARG A 199 -8.61 26.22 4.81
C ARG A 199 -7.19 26.60 4.42
N ASP A 200 -6.59 25.77 3.58
CA ASP A 200 -5.30 26.05 2.99
C ASP A 200 -5.36 27.16 1.92
N GLU A 201 -4.27 27.37 1.20
CA GLU A 201 -4.15 28.40 0.17
C GLU A 201 -5.02 28.14 -1.06
N LEU A 202 -5.37 26.87 -1.34
CA LEU A 202 -6.31 26.50 -2.41
C LEU A 202 -7.77 26.58 -1.94
N GLY A 203 -8.00 26.96 -0.69
CA GLY A 203 -9.32 27.07 -0.10
C GLY A 203 -9.92 25.74 0.33
N LEU A 204 -9.14 24.67 0.37
CA LEU A 204 -9.59 23.33 0.77
C LEU A 204 -9.48 23.14 2.29
N ARG A 205 -10.44 22.42 2.85
CA ARG A 205 -10.43 22.00 4.26
C ARG A 205 -9.49 20.83 4.47
N TRP A 206 -9.19 20.59 5.73
CA TRP A 206 -8.37 19.48 6.16
C TRP A 206 -9.01 18.75 7.33
N MET A 207 -8.98 17.42 7.29
CA MET A 207 -9.15 16.60 8.48
C MET A 207 -7.89 16.73 9.35
N SER A 208 -8.03 16.55 10.66
CA SER A 208 -6.87 16.50 11.54
C SER A 208 -6.25 15.11 11.55
N PRO A 209 -4.94 14.99 11.27
CA PRO A 209 -4.22 13.73 11.49
C PRO A 209 -4.18 13.29 12.96
N ALA A 210 -4.45 14.20 13.90
CA ALA A 210 -4.59 13.88 15.33
C ALA A 210 -5.92 13.22 15.67
N SER A 211 -6.97 13.44 14.87
CA SER A 211 -8.28 12.84 15.11
C SER A 211 -8.23 11.32 14.85
N GLN A 212 -8.50 10.54 15.89
CA GLN A 212 -8.55 9.09 15.77
C GLN A 212 -9.57 8.64 14.70
N GLN A 213 -10.77 9.24 14.69
CA GLN A 213 -11.82 8.91 13.73
C GLN A 213 -11.39 9.26 12.29
N ALA A 214 -10.64 10.35 12.07
CA ALA A 214 -10.12 10.70 10.75
C ALA A 214 -9.05 9.69 10.30
N ARG A 215 -8.18 9.24 11.21
CA ARG A 215 -7.19 8.18 10.91
C ARG A 215 -7.89 6.85 10.59
N GLU A 216 -8.84 6.43 11.43
CA GLU A 216 -9.61 5.19 11.20
C GLU A 216 -10.31 5.21 9.84
N TYR A 217 -10.84 6.36 9.42
CA TYR A 217 -11.44 6.52 8.10
C TYR A 217 -10.41 6.33 6.98
N VAL A 218 -9.26 6.99 7.04
CA VAL A 218 -8.19 6.87 6.03
C VAL A 218 -7.66 5.43 5.98
N ILE A 219 -7.39 4.81 7.14
CA ILE A 219 -6.93 3.41 7.22
C ILE A 219 -7.98 2.46 6.63
N GLY A 220 -9.25 2.68 6.95
CA GLY A 220 -10.33 1.88 6.40
C GLY A 220 -10.45 1.98 4.88
N LEU A 221 -10.32 3.18 4.31
CA LEU A 221 -10.30 3.38 2.85
C LEU A 221 -9.11 2.66 2.20
N CYS A 222 -7.91 2.78 2.78
CA CYS A 222 -6.72 2.11 2.26
C CYS A 222 -6.85 0.57 2.32
N GLY A 223 -7.41 0.03 3.41
CA GLY A 223 -7.68 -1.40 3.52
C GLY A 223 -8.71 -1.91 2.51
N GLU A 224 -9.77 -1.11 2.23
CA GLU A 224 -10.75 -1.45 1.19
C GLU A 224 -10.11 -1.49 -0.20
N LEU A 225 -9.23 -0.54 -0.52
CA LEU A 225 -8.53 -0.48 -1.81
C LEU A 225 -7.58 -1.68 -1.98
N ALA A 226 -6.82 -2.02 -0.95
CA ALA A 226 -6.00 -3.23 -0.95
C ALA A 226 -6.85 -4.50 -1.15
N GLY A 227 -7.99 -4.61 -0.46
CA GLY A 227 -8.95 -5.71 -0.64
C GLY A 227 -9.66 -5.73 -2.00
N LEU A 228 -9.61 -4.64 -2.78
CA LEU A 228 -10.07 -4.57 -4.17
C LEU A 228 -8.99 -4.98 -5.20
N GLY A 229 -7.77 -5.31 -4.74
CA GLY A 229 -6.68 -5.82 -5.57
C GLY A 229 -5.62 -4.78 -5.93
N PHE A 230 -5.52 -3.65 -5.21
CA PHE A 230 -4.38 -2.76 -5.38
C PHE A 230 -3.14 -3.34 -4.71
N ASP A 231 -2.05 -3.44 -5.47
CA ASP A 231 -0.74 -3.91 -5.00
C ASP A 231 -0.02 -2.87 -4.13
N GLU A 232 -0.32 -1.59 -4.33
CA GLU A 232 0.34 -0.48 -3.64
C GLU A 232 -0.63 0.65 -3.34
N ILE A 233 -0.53 1.21 -2.13
CA ILE A 233 -1.27 2.40 -1.72
C ILE A 233 -0.30 3.56 -1.58
N LEU A 234 -0.43 4.53 -2.48
CA LEU A 234 0.38 5.75 -2.53
C LEU A 234 -0.35 6.88 -1.82
N LEU A 235 0.20 7.32 -0.70
CA LEU A 235 -0.39 8.37 0.11
C LEU A 235 0.16 9.75 -0.26
N GLU A 236 -0.74 10.73 -0.35
CA GLU A 236 -0.40 12.15 -0.37
C GLU A 236 -1.18 12.91 0.71
N SER A 237 -0.69 14.06 1.15
CA SER A 237 -1.30 14.87 2.23
C SER A 237 -1.63 14.05 3.49
N PHE A 238 -0.76 13.09 3.82
CA PHE A 238 -0.93 12.14 4.93
C PHE A 238 -0.41 12.67 6.28
N ALA A 239 0.20 13.86 6.30
CA ALA A 239 0.76 14.53 7.46
C ALA A 239 0.02 15.84 7.75
N PHE A 240 0.47 16.61 8.75
CA PHE A 240 -0.10 17.93 9.01
C PHE A 240 0.25 18.92 7.89
N PRO A 241 -0.62 19.91 7.59
CA PRO A 241 -0.38 20.85 6.51
C PRO A 241 0.88 21.68 6.75
N VAL A 242 1.65 21.90 5.68
CA VAL A 242 2.87 22.72 5.67
C VAL A 242 2.70 24.03 4.92
N GLN A 243 1.63 24.18 4.17
CA GLN A 243 1.32 25.33 3.33
C GLN A 243 0.05 26.04 3.79
N GLY A 244 -0.06 27.32 3.44
CA GLY A 244 -1.17 28.17 3.86
C GLY A 244 -0.90 28.96 5.15
N ASP A 245 -1.89 29.69 5.65
CA ASP A 245 -1.75 30.46 6.89
C ASP A 245 -1.97 29.58 8.12
N LEU A 246 -0.93 28.80 8.46
CA LEU A 246 -0.92 27.87 9.59
C LEU A 246 -1.13 28.59 10.95
N SER A 247 -0.81 29.89 11.01
CA SER A 247 -0.99 30.68 12.25
C SER A 247 -2.45 30.84 12.66
N ARG A 248 -3.38 30.65 11.71
CA ARG A 248 -4.82 30.72 11.94
C ARG A 248 -5.43 29.43 12.46
N ILE A 249 -4.68 28.33 12.45
CA ILE A 249 -5.17 27.06 13.00
C ILE A 249 -5.24 27.18 14.51
N VAL A 250 -6.39 26.81 15.09
CA VAL A 250 -6.59 26.78 16.53
C VAL A 250 -5.70 25.68 17.12
N LYS A 251 -4.92 26.07 18.12
CA LYS A 251 -4.06 25.14 18.85
C LYS A 251 -4.86 24.46 19.94
N ASP A 252 -5.31 23.26 19.66
CA ASP A 252 -6.07 22.39 20.54
C ASP A 252 -5.56 20.94 20.40
N GLU A 253 -6.32 19.96 20.89
CA GLU A 253 -5.98 18.54 20.80
C GLU A 253 -5.85 18.03 19.37
N ASN A 254 -6.51 18.70 18.41
CA ASN A 254 -6.44 18.37 16.98
C ASN A 254 -5.25 19.03 16.26
N TYR A 255 -4.56 19.99 16.90
CA TYR A 255 -3.41 20.66 16.32
C TYR A 255 -2.38 21.07 17.40
N ASP A 256 -1.82 20.08 18.10
CA ASP A 256 -0.72 20.23 19.06
C ASP A 256 0.62 19.78 18.42
N SER A 257 1.45 20.74 18.03
CA SER A 257 2.71 20.48 17.35
C SER A 257 3.71 19.64 18.16
N ALA A 258 3.56 19.58 19.48
CA ALA A 258 4.38 18.70 20.32
C ALA A 258 4.08 17.21 20.10
N GLN A 259 2.95 16.88 19.51
CA GLN A 259 2.47 15.51 19.27
C GLN A 259 2.55 15.08 17.79
N PHE A 260 2.81 16.00 16.86
CA PHE A 260 2.73 15.71 15.42
C PHE A 260 3.53 14.49 15.01
N ALA A 261 4.82 14.43 15.37
CA ALA A 261 5.69 13.33 14.97
C ALA A 261 5.19 11.96 15.50
N ALA A 262 4.74 11.91 16.75
CA ALA A 262 4.21 10.67 17.34
C ALA A 262 2.89 10.24 16.67
N GLN A 263 2.04 11.21 16.31
CA GLN A 263 0.75 10.94 15.64
C GLN A 263 0.94 10.43 14.22
N ILE A 264 1.88 11.01 13.47
CA ILE A 264 2.19 10.56 12.10
C ILE A 264 2.88 9.20 12.13
N GLN A 265 3.80 8.98 13.07
CA GLN A 265 4.42 7.66 13.25
C GLN A 265 3.37 6.57 13.50
N SER A 266 2.46 6.80 14.48
CA SER A 266 1.38 5.86 14.80
C SER A 266 0.49 5.57 13.58
N LEU A 267 0.11 6.62 12.84
CA LEU A 267 -0.70 6.46 11.61
C LEU A 267 -0.02 5.56 10.59
N LEU A 268 1.27 5.81 10.29
CA LEU A 268 1.99 5.06 9.27
C LEU A 268 2.26 3.61 9.69
N GLU A 269 2.50 3.37 10.99
CA GLU A 269 2.61 2.02 11.55
C GLU A 269 1.27 1.26 11.45
N GLU A 270 0.16 1.90 11.77
CA GLU A 270 -1.19 1.33 11.67
C GLU A 270 -1.55 1.02 10.21
N LEU A 271 -1.25 1.94 9.28
CA LEU A 271 -1.44 1.75 7.84
C LEU A 271 -0.61 0.58 7.31
N LYS A 272 0.70 0.54 7.63
CA LYS A 272 1.58 -0.56 7.23
C LYS A 272 1.06 -1.90 7.75
N GLY A 273 0.58 -1.93 9.00
CA GLY A 273 -0.02 -3.14 9.59
C GLY A 273 -1.33 -3.56 8.93
N ALA A 274 -2.17 -2.62 8.54
CA ALA A 274 -3.43 -2.91 7.85
C ALA A 274 -3.19 -3.41 6.42
N LEU A 275 -2.30 -2.77 5.66
CA LEU A 275 -1.98 -3.15 4.28
C LEU A 275 -1.27 -4.50 4.18
N ALA A 276 -0.41 -4.84 5.16
CA ALA A 276 0.26 -6.14 5.22
C ALA A 276 -0.72 -7.33 5.35
N GLN A 277 -1.97 -7.10 5.77
CA GLN A 277 -2.99 -8.15 5.85
C GLN A 277 -3.56 -8.52 4.47
N GLU A 278 -3.49 -7.60 3.52
CA GLU A 278 -3.98 -7.72 2.15
C GLU A 278 -2.83 -7.83 1.12
N ASP A 279 -1.58 -8.00 1.61
CA ASP A 279 -0.34 -8.10 0.79
C ASP A 279 -0.06 -6.86 -0.07
N ALA A 280 -0.57 -5.69 0.34
CA ALA A 280 -0.37 -4.43 -0.37
C ALA A 280 0.79 -3.62 0.23
N ALA A 281 1.58 -2.99 -0.64
CA ALA A 281 2.69 -2.13 -0.25
C ALA A 281 2.21 -0.73 0.15
N LEU A 282 2.90 -0.11 1.13
CA LEU A 282 2.73 1.29 1.48
C LEU A 282 3.77 2.14 0.76
N SER A 283 3.33 3.23 0.13
CA SER A 283 4.23 4.24 -0.42
C SER A 283 3.76 5.66 -0.12
N LEU A 284 4.71 6.61 -0.18
CA LEU A 284 4.49 7.98 0.24
C LEU A 284 4.93 8.95 -0.86
N ARG A 285 4.07 9.87 -1.24
CA ARG A 285 4.43 11.02 -2.06
C ARG A 285 4.92 12.14 -1.16
N LEU A 286 6.13 12.63 -1.43
CA LEU A 286 6.81 13.63 -0.61
C LEU A 286 7.11 14.88 -1.43
N GLU A 287 6.94 16.02 -0.77
CA GLU A 287 7.42 17.34 -1.20
C GLU A 287 8.51 17.83 -0.23
N ALA A 288 9.35 18.76 -0.69
CA ALA A 288 10.46 19.24 0.14
C ALA A 288 10.00 19.88 1.47
N GLU A 289 8.84 20.49 1.46
CA GLU A 289 8.23 21.13 2.62
C GLU A 289 7.81 20.14 3.71
N ASP A 290 7.59 18.87 3.36
CA ASP A 290 7.19 17.84 4.33
C ASP A 290 8.30 17.51 5.33
N LEU A 291 9.57 17.73 4.95
CA LEU A 291 10.76 17.45 5.76
C LEU A 291 11.47 18.72 6.23
N THR A 292 10.76 19.73 6.71
CA THR A 292 11.38 20.98 7.16
C THR A 292 11.99 20.88 8.57
N GLY A 293 13.31 20.74 8.62
CA GLY A 293 14.13 21.01 9.83
C GLY A 293 13.95 20.08 11.03
N GLU A 294 14.60 20.41 12.16
CA GLU A 294 14.55 19.65 13.41
C GLU A 294 13.17 19.65 14.10
N SER A 295 12.31 20.61 13.78
CA SER A 295 10.93 20.67 14.23
C SER A 295 10.02 20.64 13.01
N SER A 296 9.74 19.46 12.51
CA SER A 296 8.85 19.26 11.38
C SER A 296 7.46 19.83 11.64
N VAL A 297 7.08 20.80 10.85
CA VAL A 297 5.75 21.40 10.89
C VAL A 297 4.68 20.37 10.47
N SER A 298 5.07 19.39 9.65
CA SER A 298 4.19 18.30 9.19
C SER A 298 4.08 17.14 10.18
N GLY A 299 5.04 16.97 11.09
CA GLY A 299 5.22 15.76 11.88
C GLY A 299 6.08 14.70 11.20
N MET A 300 6.45 14.89 9.94
CA MET A 300 7.37 13.99 9.24
C MET A 300 8.82 14.23 9.64
N THR A 301 9.57 13.15 9.78
CA THR A 301 11.02 13.21 10.01
C THR A 301 11.72 12.23 9.06
N ALA A 302 12.94 12.58 8.65
CA ALA A 302 13.72 11.69 7.81
C ALA A 302 14.08 10.36 8.52
N GLY A 303 14.20 10.37 9.86
CA GLY A 303 14.36 9.14 10.66
C GLY A 303 13.15 8.20 10.54
N LEU A 304 11.94 8.75 10.61
CA LEU A 304 10.71 7.98 10.43
C LEU A 304 10.65 7.31 9.04
N LEU A 305 11.02 8.04 7.99
CA LEU A 305 11.04 7.50 6.61
C LEU A 305 12.03 6.35 6.46
N LYS A 306 13.20 6.45 7.11
CA LYS A 306 14.20 5.38 7.10
C LYS A 306 13.69 4.10 7.77
N ASP A 307 13.00 4.23 8.91
CA ASP A 307 12.51 3.10 9.69
C ASP A 307 11.26 2.46 9.08
N LEU A 308 10.51 3.22 8.28
CA LEU A 308 9.27 2.76 7.63
C LEU A 308 9.56 1.80 6.48
N GLU A 309 10.69 1.96 5.77
CA GLU A 309 11.06 1.15 4.59
C GLU A 309 9.99 1.18 3.47
N ALA A 310 9.27 2.30 3.36
CA ALA A 310 8.27 2.51 2.32
C ALA A 310 8.92 3.06 1.04
N ARG A 311 8.29 2.81 -0.12
CA ARG A 311 8.67 3.47 -1.37
C ARG A 311 8.33 4.96 -1.30
N LEU A 312 9.25 5.81 -1.77
CA LEU A 312 9.10 7.26 -1.73
C LEU A 312 8.95 7.82 -3.14
N TRP A 313 7.87 8.50 -3.40
CA TRP A 313 7.57 9.13 -4.66
C TRP A 313 7.93 10.61 -4.60
N ILE A 314 8.89 11.02 -5.43
CA ILE A 314 9.51 12.35 -5.39
C ILE A 314 9.30 13.04 -6.72
N GLY A 315 8.81 14.29 -6.70
CA GLY A 315 8.66 15.12 -7.89
C GLY A 315 9.99 15.46 -8.57
N GLU A 316 9.91 15.94 -9.82
CA GLU A 316 11.09 16.45 -10.52
C GLU A 316 11.68 17.66 -9.79
N ASN A 317 13.01 17.78 -9.86
CA ASN A 317 13.78 18.92 -9.33
C ASN A 317 13.72 19.13 -7.81
N GLN A 318 13.39 18.11 -7.02
CA GLN A 318 13.32 18.13 -5.56
C GLN A 318 14.71 17.91 -4.90
N ARG A 319 15.74 18.64 -5.33
CA ARG A 319 17.14 18.45 -4.88
C ARG A 319 17.31 18.61 -3.37
N ASP A 320 16.55 19.53 -2.76
CA ASP A 320 16.64 19.78 -1.32
C ASP A 320 16.05 18.60 -0.53
N LEU A 321 14.97 18.01 -1.03
CA LEU A 321 14.38 16.79 -0.47
C LEU A 321 15.34 15.60 -0.62
N GLU A 322 15.90 15.40 -1.81
CA GLU A 322 16.88 14.34 -2.06
C GLU A 322 18.09 14.44 -1.10
N ALA A 323 18.65 15.63 -0.92
CA ALA A 323 19.77 15.86 0.00
C ALA A 323 19.41 15.59 1.46
N GLN A 324 18.19 15.91 1.90
CA GLN A 324 17.71 15.62 3.23
C GLN A 324 17.54 14.10 3.45
N LEU A 325 16.95 13.39 2.50
CA LEU A 325 16.79 11.93 2.57
C LEU A 325 18.15 11.22 2.60
N GLU A 326 19.10 11.62 1.77
CA GLU A 326 20.46 11.09 1.77
C GLU A 326 21.17 11.31 3.10
N SER A 327 21.09 12.55 3.64
CA SER A 327 21.72 12.88 4.91
C SER A 327 21.18 12.06 6.08
N ALA A 328 19.92 11.64 5.98
CA ALA A 328 19.26 10.77 6.95
C ALA A 328 19.58 9.27 6.75
N GLY A 329 20.22 8.91 5.63
CA GLY A 329 20.54 7.53 5.29
C GLY A 329 19.33 6.74 4.79
N VAL A 330 18.36 7.40 4.16
CA VAL A 330 17.27 6.76 3.43
C VAL A 330 17.83 6.22 2.12
N SER A 331 17.60 4.94 1.82
CA SER A 331 18.13 4.30 0.61
C SER A 331 17.52 4.89 -0.65
N ARG A 332 18.36 5.20 -1.65
CA ARG A 332 17.90 5.63 -2.98
C ARG A 332 17.09 4.57 -3.71
N GLN A 333 17.29 3.30 -3.40
CA GLN A 333 16.51 2.20 -3.98
C GLN A 333 15.02 2.26 -3.64
N ALA A 334 14.64 3.01 -2.59
CA ALA A 334 13.25 3.23 -2.23
C ALA A 334 12.62 4.41 -2.99
N TRP A 335 13.35 5.14 -3.86
CA TRP A 335 12.85 6.36 -4.46
C TRP A 335 12.31 6.13 -5.87
N VAL A 336 11.18 6.73 -6.17
CA VAL A 336 10.57 6.77 -7.51
C VAL A 336 10.43 8.22 -7.93
N ARG A 337 10.89 8.56 -9.14
CA ARG A 337 10.77 9.92 -9.68
C ARG A 337 9.48 10.07 -10.47
N ILE A 338 8.69 11.07 -10.12
CA ILE A 338 7.49 11.44 -10.87
C ILE A 338 7.90 12.33 -12.03
N VAL A 339 7.66 11.90 -13.25
CA VAL A 339 7.91 12.66 -14.47
C VAL A 339 6.57 12.98 -15.11
N ALA A 340 6.20 14.27 -15.17
CA ALA A 340 5.00 14.70 -15.87
C ALA A 340 5.22 14.64 -17.38
N GLN A 341 4.47 13.79 -18.09
CA GLN A 341 4.34 13.90 -19.53
C GLN A 341 3.19 14.84 -19.87
N LEU A 342 3.54 16.01 -20.38
CA LEU A 342 2.57 16.91 -21.00
C LEU A 342 2.53 16.58 -22.49
N ASP A 343 1.38 16.14 -22.99
CA ASP A 343 1.14 16.12 -24.43
C ASP A 343 1.05 17.57 -24.91
N SER A 344 2.02 17.98 -25.73
CA SER A 344 2.15 19.35 -26.20
C SER A 344 1.01 19.82 -27.11
N GLU A 345 0.17 18.92 -27.61
CA GLU A 345 -0.90 19.24 -28.53
C GLU A 345 -2.31 19.29 -27.90
N GLN A 346 -2.52 18.71 -26.74
CA GLN A 346 -3.84 18.62 -26.11
C GLN A 346 -3.88 19.06 -24.67
N GLN A 347 -3.32 20.06 -24.17
CA GLN A 347 -3.48 20.71 -22.85
C GLN A 347 -4.10 19.86 -21.68
N THR A 348 -4.31 18.57 -21.85
CA THR A 348 -4.78 17.61 -20.86
C THR A 348 -3.64 16.66 -20.54
N PRO A 349 -3.24 16.51 -19.26
CA PRO A 349 -2.25 15.51 -18.88
C PRO A 349 -2.80 14.12 -19.21
N GLN A 350 -2.22 13.45 -20.21
CA GLN A 350 -2.63 12.09 -20.61
C GLN A 350 -2.10 11.02 -19.66
N GLY A 351 -1.18 11.35 -18.79
CA GLY A 351 -0.63 10.45 -17.79
C GLY A 351 0.65 11.01 -17.17
N VAL A 352 0.99 10.54 -16.00
CA VAL A 352 2.24 10.80 -15.33
C VAL A 352 3.07 9.53 -15.41
N LEU A 353 4.20 9.57 -16.11
CA LEU A 353 5.16 8.49 -16.09
C LEU A 353 6.09 8.66 -14.91
N THR A 354 6.32 7.56 -14.22
CA THR A 354 7.24 7.50 -13.10
C THR A 354 8.38 6.55 -13.44
N GLN A 355 9.54 6.80 -12.93
CA GLN A 355 10.73 5.98 -13.15
C GLN A 355 11.50 5.86 -11.84
N GLU A 356 11.91 4.66 -11.49
CA GLU A 356 12.85 4.46 -10.40
C GLU A 356 14.15 5.24 -10.66
N ILE A 357 14.70 5.82 -9.60
CA ILE A 357 16.00 6.51 -9.68
C ILE A 357 17.05 5.42 -9.68
N GLU A 358 17.83 5.33 -10.77
CA GLU A 358 18.98 4.43 -10.80
C GLU A 358 19.95 4.77 -9.66
N PRO A 359 20.54 3.75 -8.99
CA PRO A 359 21.39 3.91 -7.80
C PRO A 359 22.67 4.72 -8.05
#